data_f08f67d83f5f006eb1f985d2cd28ac78
#
_entry.id   f08f67d83f5f006eb1f985d2cd28ac78
#
_cell.length_a   1.000
_cell.length_b   1.000
_cell.length_c   1.000
_cell.angle_alpha   90.00
_cell.angle_beta   90.00
_cell.angle_gamma   90.00
#
_symmetry.space_group_name_H-M   'P 1'
#
loop_
_entity.id
_entity.type
_entity.pdbx_description
1 polymer ?
#
loop_
_entity_poly.entity_id
_entity_poly.type
_entity_poly.pdbx_seq_one_letter_code
_entity_poly.pdbx_strand_id
1 'polypeptide(L)'
;SWAVLAILILTLAGLSIACVNAMHDSLWSTYTVVATIPIAIIMGLYLQIWRKGDVLGATLLGVVLLFLCILSGPWVASHPEYFGFLDIDRKTMSVLIPIYGFFASVLPVWLLLLPRDYLSTFLKVGTILALALGIVFVMPEFKMPAITEFIHGGGPIVGGPVIPFIFITIACGALSGFHATIGTG
;
A
#
# COMPACT_ATOMS: atom_id res chain seq x y z
N SER A 1 -5.03 4.61 -27.15
CA SER A 1 -3.64 4.32 -27.13
C SER A 1 -2.78 5.43 -26.53
N TRP A 2 -2.39 6.53 -27.17
CA TRP A 2 -1.58 7.58 -26.53
C TRP A 2 -2.25 8.24 -25.31
N ALA A 3 -3.57 8.46 -25.38
CA ALA A 3 -4.35 8.99 -24.27
C ALA A 3 -4.33 8.05 -23.06
N VAL A 4 -4.47 6.74 -23.27
CA VAL A 4 -4.40 5.74 -22.21
C VAL A 4 -3.01 5.73 -21.54
N LEU A 5 -1.96 5.80 -22.35
CA LEU A 5 -0.58 5.89 -21.85
C LEU A 5 -0.39 7.15 -20.98
N ALA A 6 -0.85 8.30 -21.45
CA ALA A 6 -0.76 9.54 -20.69
C ALA A 6 -1.51 9.47 -19.35
N ILE A 7 -2.73 8.92 -19.35
CA ILE A 7 -3.53 8.72 -18.14
C ILE A 7 -2.80 7.78 -17.16
N LEU A 8 -2.24 6.68 -17.64
CA LEU A 8 -1.48 5.74 -16.80
C LEU A 8 -0.26 6.42 -16.18
N ILE A 9 0.51 7.17 -16.95
CA ILE A 9 1.70 7.87 -16.43
C ILE A 9 1.29 8.90 -15.36
N LEU A 10 0.26 9.69 -15.60
CA LEU A 10 -0.22 10.69 -14.63
C LEU A 10 -0.74 10.02 -13.35
N THR A 11 -1.48 8.93 -13.49
CA THR A 11 -2.01 8.18 -12.33
C THR A 11 -0.88 7.57 -11.51
N LEU A 12 0.10 6.93 -12.15
CA LEU A 12 1.27 6.37 -11.48
C LEU A 12 2.11 7.45 -10.79
N ALA A 13 2.30 8.61 -11.42
CA ALA A 13 3.00 9.73 -10.81
C ALA A 13 2.27 10.23 -9.55
N GLY A 14 0.94 10.39 -9.62
CA GLY A 14 0.12 10.80 -8.48
C GLY A 14 0.18 9.79 -7.32
N LEU A 15 0.05 8.50 -7.62
CA LEU A 15 0.17 7.42 -6.63
C LEU A 15 1.57 7.37 -6.01
N SER A 16 2.63 7.58 -6.81
CA SER A 16 4.00 7.62 -6.30
C SER A 16 4.20 8.76 -5.30
N ILE A 17 3.66 9.93 -5.58
CA ILE A 17 3.72 11.08 -4.65
C ILE A 17 2.97 10.76 -3.35
N ALA A 18 1.80 10.14 -3.43
CA ALA A 18 1.04 9.73 -2.26
C ALA A 18 1.82 8.70 -1.41
N CYS A 19 2.48 7.72 -2.06
CA CYS A 19 3.34 6.76 -1.38
C CYS A 19 4.55 7.43 -0.70
N VAL A 20 5.22 8.36 -1.38
CA VAL A 20 6.35 9.11 -0.82
C VAL A 20 5.90 9.86 0.43
N ASN A 21 4.76 10.56 0.37
CA ASN A 21 4.23 11.31 1.52
C ASN A 21 3.91 10.37 2.70
N ALA A 22 3.29 9.22 2.44
CA ALA A 22 2.93 8.26 3.48
C ALA A 22 4.15 7.57 4.11
N MET A 23 5.23 7.38 3.36
CA MET A 23 6.44 6.70 3.85
C MET A 23 7.41 7.67 4.55
N HIS A 24 7.52 8.90 4.06
CA HIS A 24 8.46 9.89 4.60
C HIS A 24 8.21 10.22 6.08
N ASP A 25 6.94 10.25 6.49
CA ASP A 25 6.57 10.66 7.85
C ASP A 25 6.73 9.53 8.89
N SER A 26 7.10 8.31 8.47
CA SER A 26 7.18 7.16 9.36
C SER A 26 8.25 6.16 8.96
N LEU A 27 9.33 6.10 9.75
CA LEU A 27 10.39 5.09 9.61
C LEU A 27 9.83 3.65 9.67
N TRP A 28 8.83 3.43 10.51
CA TRP A 28 8.12 2.15 10.61
C TRP A 28 7.46 1.77 9.29
N SER A 29 6.79 2.73 8.64
CA SER A 29 6.12 2.53 7.36
C SER A 29 7.11 2.10 6.28
N THR A 30 8.23 2.84 6.17
CA THR A 30 9.31 2.54 5.22
C THR A 30 9.91 1.16 5.47
N TYR A 31 10.22 0.84 6.73
CA TYR A 31 10.72 -0.48 7.12
C TYR A 31 9.77 -1.60 6.71
N THR A 32 8.48 -1.47 7.03
CA THR A 32 7.48 -2.50 6.72
C THR A 32 7.37 -2.74 5.21
N VAL A 33 7.32 -1.67 4.41
CA VAL A 33 7.25 -1.76 2.95
C VAL A 33 8.49 -2.42 2.37
N VAL A 34 9.69 -2.02 2.80
CA VAL A 34 10.95 -2.60 2.34
C VAL A 34 11.04 -4.08 2.74
N ALA A 35 10.65 -4.44 3.95
CA ALA A 35 10.68 -5.82 4.43
C ALA A 35 9.69 -6.75 3.70
N THR A 36 8.59 -6.23 3.15
CA THR A 36 7.67 -7.05 2.32
C THR A 36 8.32 -7.56 1.04
N ILE A 37 9.35 -6.90 0.52
CA ILE A 37 10.03 -7.31 -0.72
C ILE A 37 10.76 -8.66 -0.53
N PRO A 38 11.69 -8.82 0.44
CA PRO A 38 12.33 -10.11 0.67
C PRO A 38 11.34 -11.19 1.11
N ILE A 39 10.32 -10.85 1.90
CA ILE A 39 9.26 -11.80 2.29
C ILE A 39 8.54 -12.34 1.05
N ALA A 40 8.16 -11.47 0.11
CA ALA A 40 7.52 -11.87 -1.14
C ALA A 40 8.41 -12.77 -2.00
N ILE A 41 9.72 -12.46 -2.10
CA ILE A 41 10.68 -13.27 -2.83
C ILE A 41 10.83 -14.66 -2.20
N ILE A 42 10.99 -14.73 -0.88
CA ILE A 42 11.08 -16.00 -0.14
C ILE A 42 9.83 -16.86 -0.40
N MET A 43 8.65 -16.25 -0.33
CA MET A 43 7.38 -16.91 -0.56
C MET A 43 7.23 -17.39 -2.02
N GLY A 44 7.63 -16.56 -2.99
CA GLY A 44 7.65 -16.92 -4.41
C GLY A 44 8.59 -18.10 -4.70
N LEU A 45 9.80 -18.06 -4.15
CA LEU A 45 10.76 -19.16 -4.26
C LEU A 45 10.29 -20.44 -3.56
N TYR A 46 9.66 -20.32 -2.40
CA TYR A 46 9.09 -21.47 -1.68
C TYR A 46 8.05 -22.19 -2.53
N LEU A 47 7.13 -21.44 -3.16
CA LEU A 47 6.07 -22.01 -4.02
C LEU A 47 6.62 -22.65 -5.29
N GLN A 48 7.71 -22.14 -5.85
CA GLN A 48 8.26 -22.62 -7.12
C GLN A 48 9.30 -23.72 -6.95
N ILE A 49 10.14 -23.65 -5.93
CA ILE A 49 11.31 -24.54 -5.80
C ILE A 49 11.08 -25.62 -4.75
N TRP A 50 10.59 -25.26 -3.55
CA TRP A 50 10.56 -26.20 -2.43
C TRP A 50 9.29 -27.05 -2.39
N ARG A 51 8.11 -26.42 -2.55
CA ARG A 51 6.83 -27.15 -2.57
C ARG A 51 5.89 -26.56 -3.61
N LYS A 52 5.97 -27.10 -4.80
CA LYS A 52 5.07 -26.71 -5.91
C LYS A 52 3.61 -27.00 -5.53
N GLY A 53 2.82 -25.94 -5.33
CA GLY A 53 1.39 -26.04 -5.06
C GLY A 53 0.97 -26.07 -3.59
N ASP A 54 1.90 -25.99 -2.62
CA ASP A 54 1.56 -25.86 -1.20
C ASP A 54 1.26 -24.38 -0.84
N VAL A 55 0.09 -23.92 -1.28
CA VAL A 55 -0.37 -22.54 -1.04
C VAL A 55 -0.58 -22.29 0.45
N LEU A 56 -1.03 -23.30 1.22
CA LEU A 56 -1.30 -23.18 2.64
C LEU A 56 0.00 -22.93 3.45
N GLY A 57 1.04 -23.70 3.16
CA GLY A 57 2.35 -23.53 3.82
C GLY A 57 2.99 -22.18 3.49
N ALA A 58 2.92 -21.76 2.22
CA ALA A 58 3.41 -20.47 1.78
C ALA A 58 2.65 -19.30 2.44
N THR A 59 1.33 -19.42 2.57
CA THR A 59 0.48 -18.42 3.23
C THR A 59 0.85 -18.28 4.70
N LEU A 60 0.95 -19.40 5.41
CA LEU A 60 1.28 -19.41 6.83
C LEU A 60 2.66 -18.79 7.07
N LEU A 61 3.64 -19.17 6.27
CA LEU A 61 4.99 -18.62 6.33
C LEU A 61 4.99 -17.10 6.04
N GLY A 62 4.31 -16.68 4.99
CA GLY A 62 4.22 -15.27 4.62
C GLY A 62 3.50 -14.41 5.67
N VAL A 63 2.38 -14.89 6.21
CA VAL A 63 1.61 -14.20 7.25
C VAL A 63 2.41 -14.11 8.55
N VAL A 64 3.08 -15.20 8.99
CA VAL A 64 3.91 -15.17 10.19
C VAL A 64 5.07 -14.18 10.04
N LEU A 65 5.79 -14.22 8.92
CA LEU A 65 6.88 -13.27 8.65
C LEU A 65 6.39 -11.82 8.61
N LEU A 66 5.21 -11.59 8.02
CA LEU A 66 4.60 -10.28 7.97
C LEU A 66 4.23 -9.76 9.37
N PHE A 67 3.62 -10.60 10.22
CA PHE A 67 3.31 -10.23 11.61
C PHE A 67 4.57 -9.95 12.42
N LEU A 68 5.61 -10.76 12.26
CA LEU A 68 6.91 -10.50 12.90
C LEU A 68 7.50 -9.17 12.45
N CYS A 69 7.39 -8.84 11.16
CA CYS A 69 7.83 -7.56 10.63
C CYS A 69 7.06 -6.39 11.23
N ILE A 70 5.74 -6.49 11.35
CA ILE A 70 4.89 -5.44 11.94
C ILE A 70 5.20 -5.26 13.43
N LEU A 71 5.35 -6.35 14.17
CA LEU A 71 5.67 -6.32 15.59
C LEU A 71 7.08 -5.78 15.88
N SER A 72 8.03 -6.01 14.97
CA SER A 72 9.38 -5.45 15.07
C SER A 72 9.45 -3.96 14.71
N GLY A 73 8.44 -3.41 14.03
CA GLY A 73 8.41 -2.03 13.57
C GLY A 73 8.60 -0.97 14.65
N PRO A 74 7.91 -1.05 15.81
CA PRO A 74 8.12 -0.10 16.91
C PRO A 74 9.55 -0.17 17.47
N TRP A 75 10.16 -1.34 17.50
CA TRP A 75 11.54 -1.52 17.92
C TRP A 75 12.52 -0.85 16.93
N VAL A 76 12.29 -1.04 15.64
CA VAL A 76 13.06 -0.37 14.57
C VAL A 76 12.91 1.15 14.65
N ALA A 77 11.70 1.65 14.88
CA ALA A 77 11.43 3.08 15.03
C ALA A 77 12.10 3.69 16.27
N SER A 78 12.32 2.89 17.34
CA SER A 78 13.00 3.34 18.56
C SER A 78 14.53 3.35 18.45
N HIS A 79 15.10 2.70 17.41
CA HIS A 79 16.56 2.61 17.23
C HIS A 79 16.99 3.16 15.85
N PRO A 80 16.83 4.46 15.59
CA PRO A 80 17.18 5.08 14.32
C PRO A 80 18.69 5.01 14.02
N GLU A 81 19.53 4.82 15.03
CA GLU A 81 20.99 4.71 14.86
C GLU A 81 21.40 3.51 14.00
N TYR A 82 20.69 2.38 14.11
CA TYR A 82 20.98 1.16 13.34
C TYR A 82 20.29 1.16 11.98
N PHE A 83 19.16 1.82 11.87
CA PHE A 83 18.29 1.83 10.69
C PHE A 83 18.23 3.16 9.96
N GLY A 84 19.20 4.06 10.22
CA GLY A 84 19.28 5.37 9.58
C GLY A 84 19.36 5.34 8.05
N PHE A 85 19.77 4.21 7.47
CA PHE A 85 19.74 4.04 6.00
C PHE A 85 18.31 3.95 5.44
N LEU A 86 17.30 3.70 6.28
CA LEU A 86 15.88 3.69 5.90
C LEU A 86 15.22 5.07 6.06
N ASP A 87 15.90 6.01 6.72
CA ASP A 87 15.50 7.42 6.77
C ASP A 87 15.92 8.10 5.47
N ILE A 88 15.14 7.84 4.44
CA ILE A 88 15.43 8.25 3.07
C ILE A 88 14.80 9.60 2.81
N ASP A 89 15.59 10.56 2.37
CA ASP A 89 15.10 11.87 1.95
C ASP A 89 14.01 11.76 0.87
N ARG A 90 13.02 12.64 0.93
CA ARG A 90 11.87 12.68 0.03
C ARG A 90 12.26 12.63 -1.45
N LYS A 91 13.33 13.32 -1.84
CA LYS A 91 13.81 13.33 -3.23
C LYS A 91 14.32 11.97 -3.66
N THR A 92 15.12 11.33 -2.81
CA THR A 92 15.68 10.00 -3.06
C THR A 92 14.56 8.96 -3.13
N MET A 93 13.57 9.04 -2.23
CA MET A 93 12.42 8.16 -2.23
C MET A 93 11.58 8.31 -3.51
N SER A 94 11.40 9.54 -4.01
CA SER A 94 10.70 9.80 -5.27
C SER A 94 11.38 9.19 -6.49
N VAL A 95 12.69 8.93 -6.43
CA VAL A 95 13.44 8.24 -7.50
C VAL A 95 13.44 6.74 -7.29
N LEU A 96 13.55 6.27 -6.04
CA LEU A 96 13.58 4.84 -5.73
C LEU A 96 12.26 4.12 -6.06
N ILE A 97 11.11 4.76 -5.85
CA ILE A 97 9.81 4.13 -6.14
C ILE A 97 9.64 3.80 -7.62
N PRO A 98 9.89 4.71 -8.58
CA PRO A 98 9.86 4.37 -10.01
C PRO A 98 10.91 3.32 -10.42
N ILE A 99 12.12 3.37 -9.86
CA ILE A 99 13.15 2.36 -10.10
C ILE A 99 12.66 0.99 -9.62
N TYR A 100 12.11 0.91 -8.42
CA TYR A 100 11.49 -0.31 -7.92
C TYR A 100 10.37 -0.80 -8.83
N GLY A 101 9.49 0.10 -9.29
CA GLY A 101 8.41 -0.23 -10.23
C GLY A 101 8.94 -0.77 -11.56
N PHE A 102 10.03 -0.22 -12.07
CA PHE A 102 10.70 -0.73 -13.27
C PHE A 102 11.20 -2.17 -13.06
N PHE A 103 11.96 -2.43 -12.01
CA PHE A 103 12.44 -3.78 -11.71
C PHE A 103 11.28 -4.76 -11.46
N ALA A 104 10.25 -4.34 -10.73
CA ALA A 104 9.08 -5.17 -10.46
C ALA A 104 8.30 -5.53 -11.75
N SER A 105 8.29 -4.66 -12.76
CA SER A 105 7.63 -4.92 -14.05
C SER A 105 8.46 -5.82 -14.98
N VAL A 106 9.79 -5.80 -14.87
CA VAL A 106 10.69 -6.65 -15.67
C VAL A 106 10.79 -8.06 -15.10
N LEU A 107 10.73 -8.21 -13.79
CA LEU A 107 10.77 -9.51 -13.11
C LEU A 107 9.53 -10.35 -13.43
N PRO A 108 9.65 -11.69 -13.45
CA PRO A 108 8.50 -12.57 -13.59
C PRO A 108 7.44 -12.28 -12.52
N VAL A 109 6.19 -12.16 -12.91
CA VAL A 109 5.06 -11.80 -12.04
C VAL A 109 4.94 -12.73 -10.82
N TRP A 110 5.25 -14.00 -11.00
CA TRP A 110 5.17 -15.02 -9.94
C TRP A 110 6.25 -14.83 -8.85
N LEU A 111 7.35 -14.15 -9.14
CA LEU A 111 8.46 -14.00 -8.20
C LEU A 111 8.20 -12.93 -7.16
N LEU A 112 7.66 -11.79 -7.56
CA LEU A 112 7.52 -10.62 -6.69
C LEU A 112 6.08 -10.11 -6.59
N LEU A 113 5.41 -9.91 -7.73
CA LEU A 113 4.09 -9.26 -7.76
C LEU A 113 3.00 -10.13 -7.14
N LEU A 114 2.87 -11.39 -7.56
CA LEU A 114 1.83 -12.29 -7.04
C LEU A 114 1.94 -12.54 -5.53
N PRO A 115 3.12 -12.93 -4.97
CA PRO A 115 3.23 -13.14 -3.53
C PRO A 115 3.00 -11.88 -2.72
N ARG A 116 3.47 -10.73 -3.21
CA ARG A 116 3.29 -9.45 -2.53
C ARG A 116 1.83 -9.00 -2.52
N ASP A 117 1.13 -9.12 -3.64
CA ASP A 117 -0.29 -8.75 -3.72
C ASP A 117 -1.15 -9.67 -2.85
N TYR A 118 -0.83 -10.95 -2.82
CA TYR A 118 -1.47 -11.93 -1.96
C TYR A 118 -1.30 -11.57 -0.47
N LEU A 119 -0.08 -11.27 0.00
CA LEU A 119 0.18 -10.79 1.36
C LEU A 119 -0.56 -9.49 1.67
N SER A 120 -0.57 -8.54 0.74
CA SER A 120 -1.28 -7.27 0.87
C SER A 120 -2.79 -7.48 1.08
N THR A 121 -3.37 -8.48 0.45
CA THR A 121 -4.80 -8.83 0.62
C THR A 121 -5.10 -9.27 2.04
N PHE A 122 -4.24 -10.11 2.65
CA PHE A 122 -4.39 -10.49 4.07
C PHE A 122 -4.30 -9.30 5.01
N LEU A 123 -3.36 -8.38 4.77
CA LEU A 123 -3.27 -7.14 5.54
C LEU A 123 -4.55 -6.31 5.45
N LYS A 124 -5.06 -6.09 4.25
CA LYS A 124 -6.29 -5.30 4.02
C LYS A 124 -7.48 -5.93 4.71
N VAL A 125 -7.74 -7.22 4.45
CA VAL A 125 -8.87 -7.94 5.05
C VAL A 125 -8.71 -8.05 6.56
N GLY A 126 -7.52 -8.38 7.05
CA GLY A 126 -7.22 -8.46 8.47
C GLY A 126 -7.43 -7.13 9.20
N THR A 127 -6.99 -6.03 8.62
CA THR A 127 -7.18 -4.69 9.19
C THR A 127 -8.65 -4.30 9.25
N ILE A 128 -9.41 -4.56 8.18
CA ILE A 128 -10.86 -4.28 8.13
C ILE A 128 -11.59 -5.10 9.18
N LEU A 129 -11.29 -6.39 9.29
CA LEU A 129 -11.91 -7.26 10.29
C LEU A 129 -11.53 -6.85 11.71
N ALA A 130 -10.25 -6.55 11.97
CA ALA A 130 -9.80 -6.08 13.28
C ALA A 130 -10.47 -4.76 13.68
N LEU A 131 -10.62 -3.85 12.73
CA LEU A 131 -11.29 -2.57 12.94
C LEU A 131 -12.78 -2.78 13.23
N ALA A 132 -13.46 -3.62 12.45
CA ALA A 132 -14.86 -3.94 12.64
C ALA A 132 -15.12 -4.59 14.02
N LEU A 133 -14.31 -5.59 14.38
CA LEU A 133 -14.39 -6.22 15.70
C LEU A 133 -14.06 -5.23 16.81
N GLY A 134 -13.04 -4.40 16.65
CA GLY A 134 -12.68 -3.37 17.62
C GLY A 134 -13.82 -2.39 17.87
N ILE A 135 -14.51 -1.94 16.82
CA ILE A 135 -15.68 -1.06 16.95
C ILE A 135 -16.82 -1.77 17.70
N VAL A 136 -17.10 -3.04 17.40
CA VAL A 136 -18.17 -3.80 18.05
C VAL A 136 -17.87 -4.04 19.54
N PHE A 137 -16.60 -4.36 19.89
CA PHE A 137 -16.23 -4.63 21.28
C PHE A 137 -16.06 -3.38 22.14
N VAL A 138 -15.46 -2.33 21.57
CA VAL A 138 -15.14 -1.10 22.31
C VAL A 138 -16.31 -0.12 22.31
N MET A 139 -17.21 -0.18 21.30
CA MET A 139 -18.33 0.75 21.09
C MET A 139 -17.92 2.22 21.34
N PRO A 140 -16.90 2.75 20.66
CA PRO A 140 -16.43 4.09 20.91
C PRO A 140 -17.51 5.11 20.57
N GLU A 141 -17.62 6.16 21.39
CA GLU A 141 -18.53 7.27 21.10
C GLU A 141 -18.10 8.00 19.81
N PHE A 142 -19.10 8.34 19.01
CA PHE A 142 -18.88 9.08 17.77
C PHE A 142 -18.49 10.52 18.09
N LYS A 143 -17.22 10.87 17.95
CA LYS A 143 -16.68 12.22 18.21
C LYS A 143 -16.72 13.16 17.00
N MET A 144 -17.08 12.63 15.82
CA MET A 144 -17.17 13.44 14.62
C MET A 144 -18.46 14.25 14.58
N PRO A 145 -18.42 15.54 14.20
CA PRO A 145 -19.62 16.33 13.98
C PRO A 145 -20.43 15.73 12.81
N ALA A 146 -21.77 15.87 12.87
CA ALA A 146 -22.66 15.38 11.83
C ALA A 146 -22.38 16.00 10.45
N ILE A 147 -21.88 17.23 10.43
CA ILE A 147 -21.50 17.97 9.24
C ILE A 147 -20.09 18.52 9.48
N THR A 148 -19.16 18.21 8.57
CA THR A 148 -17.79 18.70 8.66
C THR A 148 -17.67 20.13 8.15
N GLU A 149 -16.64 20.87 8.60
CA GLU A 149 -16.33 22.23 8.15
C GLU A 149 -16.04 22.31 6.64
N PHE A 150 -15.71 21.16 6.03
CA PHE A 150 -15.34 21.06 4.62
C PHE A 150 -16.52 20.95 3.65
N ILE A 151 -17.76 21.18 4.11
CA ILE A 151 -18.95 21.08 3.24
C ILE A 151 -18.92 22.07 2.06
N HIS A 152 -18.20 23.18 2.22
CA HIS A 152 -18.05 24.18 1.16
C HIS A 152 -16.77 24.04 0.34
N GLY A 153 -15.94 23.03 0.65
CA GLY A 153 -14.64 22.79 0.04
C GLY A 153 -13.47 23.08 1.00
N GLY A 154 -12.26 23.13 0.46
CA GLY A 154 -11.07 23.40 1.28
C GLY A 154 -10.56 22.21 2.11
N GLY A 155 -10.85 20.99 1.69
CA GLY A 155 -10.36 19.77 2.34
C GLY A 155 -8.82 19.71 2.37
N PRO A 156 -8.24 18.98 3.34
CA PRO A 156 -6.78 18.93 3.54
C PRO A 156 -6.03 18.24 2.39
N ILE A 157 -6.70 17.42 1.59
CA ILE A 157 -6.09 16.68 0.48
C ILE A 157 -6.38 17.36 -0.85
N VAL A 158 -7.63 17.81 -1.06
CA VAL A 158 -8.05 18.49 -2.28
C VAL A 158 -8.69 19.82 -1.89
N GLY A 159 -8.04 20.92 -2.21
CA GLY A 159 -8.45 22.28 -1.84
C GLY A 159 -9.57 22.90 -2.68
N GLY A 160 -10.25 22.09 -3.51
CA GLY A 160 -11.30 22.56 -4.43
C GLY A 160 -12.70 22.50 -3.83
N PRO A 161 -13.74 22.94 -4.62
CA PRO A 161 -15.12 22.82 -4.22
C PRO A 161 -15.54 21.35 -4.10
N VAL A 162 -16.45 21.05 -3.16
CA VAL A 162 -16.91 19.67 -2.91
C VAL A 162 -17.51 19.07 -4.20
N ILE A 163 -18.28 19.85 -4.94
CA ILE A 163 -18.79 19.46 -6.26
C ILE A 163 -17.88 20.10 -7.32
N PRO A 164 -17.27 19.35 -8.27
CA PRO A 164 -17.53 17.96 -8.64
C PRO A 164 -16.65 16.90 -7.97
N PHE A 165 -15.70 17.25 -7.10
CA PHE A 165 -14.71 16.31 -6.58
C PHE A 165 -15.30 15.11 -5.85
N ILE A 166 -16.42 15.28 -5.15
CA ILE A 166 -17.10 14.19 -4.45
C ILE A 166 -17.52 13.07 -5.42
N PHE A 167 -18.05 13.44 -6.59
CA PHE A 167 -18.47 12.46 -7.60
C PHE A 167 -17.27 11.73 -8.21
N ILE A 168 -16.16 12.43 -8.42
CA ILE A 168 -14.91 11.82 -8.91
C ILE A 168 -14.38 10.82 -7.90
N THR A 169 -14.36 11.15 -6.61
CA THR A 169 -13.88 10.28 -5.54
C THR A 169 -14.76 9.04 -5.38
N ILE A 170 -16.09 9.22 -5.40
CA ILE A 170 -17.05 8.10 -5.33
C ILE A 170 -16.91 7.19 -6.56
N ALA A 171 -16.83 7.76 -7.75
CA ALA A 171 -16.67 6.99 -8.99
C ALA A 171 -15.35 6.22 -9.00
N CYS A 172 -14.24 6.84 -8.55
CA CYS A 172 -12.95 6.18 -8.41
C CYS A 172 -13.00 4.99 -7.43
N GLY A 173 -13.68 5.15 -6.29
CA GLY A 173 -13.85 4.09 -5.29
C GLY A 173 -14.78 2.96 -5.75
N ALA A 174 -15.85 3.26 -6.45
CA ALA A 174 -16.87 2.29 -6.86
C ALA A 174 -16.50 1.54 -8.15
N LEU A 175 -16.00 2.24 -9.16
CA LEU A 175 -15.72 1.69 -10.49
C LEU A 175 -14.23 1.47 -10.75
N SER A 176 -13.37 2.17 -10.04
CA SER A 176 -11.91 2.20 -10.27
C SER A 176 -11.53 2.31 -11.75
N GLY A 177 -11.51 3.53 -12.27
CA GLY A 177 -11.13 3.78 -13.68
C GLY A 177 -9.77 3.20 -14.06
N PHE A 178 -8.87 3.05 -13.09
CA PHE A 178 -7.58 2.39 -13.26
C PHE A 178 -7.73 0.90 -13.57
N HIS A 179 -8.61 0.17 -12.87
CA HIS A 179 -8.90 -1.23 -13.16
C HIS A 179 -9.55 -1.42 -14.52
N ALA A 180 -10.46 -0.53 -14.90
CA ALA A 180 -11.06 -0.54 -16.26
C ALA A 180 -10.00 -0.36 -17.34
N THR A 181 -9.03 0.55 -17.13
CA THR A 181 -7.95 0.81 -18.08
C THR A 181 -7.02 -0.40 -18.23
N ILE A 182 -6.69 -1.09 -17.14
CA ILE A 182 -5.88 -2.31 -17.15
C ILE A 182 -6.65 -3.47 -17.79
N GLY A 183 -7.95 -3.58 -17.53
CA GLY A 183 -8.78 -4.64 -18.09
C GLY A 183 -9.01 -4.55 -19.59
N THR A 184 -8.84 -3.37 -20.20
CA THR A 184 -8.98 -3.14 -21.66
C THR A 184 -7.67 -3.26 -22.44
N GLY A 185 -6.53 -3.31 -21.75
CA GLY A 185 -5.18 -3.45 -22.35
C GLY A 185 -4.82 -4.85 -22.63
#